data_891be4cf5ce0c8740f37d2070646489b
#
_entry.id   891be4cf5ce0c8740f37d2070646489b
#
_cell.length_a   1.000
_cell.length_b   1.000
_cell.length_c   1.000
_cell.angle_alpha   90.00
_cell.angle_beta   90.00
_cell.angle_gamma   90.00
#
_symmetry.space_group_name_H-M   'P 1'
#
loop_
_entity.id
_entity.type
_entity.pdbx_description
1 polymer ?
#
loop_
_entity_poly.entity_id
_entity_poly.type
_entity_poly.pdbx_seq_one_letter_code
_entity_poly.pdbx_strand_id
1 'polypeptide(L)'
;MEGESGQILQTANVVYIDGKEKSRTVTEQTVLEPATKRIVAVGTAPATEESEDQIYIGDGYIVLPTGEVLTYTHTDRFYATAYTHNDEGCNMITATGTTVHWGTVAVDPDVIPYGTRMFVVSEDGYVYGLSTAEDCGGAIQGHRLDLYMPTHMKAYYFGRRWCTVYFLGESDW
;
A
#
# COMPACT_ATOMS: atom_id res chain seq x y z
N MET A 1 20.64 -3.80 -8.59
CA MET A 1 21.33 -4.88 -7.84
C MET A 1 20.26 -5.87 -7.41
N GLU A 2 20.46 -7.16 -7.61
CA GLU A 2 19.55 -8.17 -7.06
C GLU A 2 19.80 -8.26 -5.55
N GLY A 3 18.71 -8.39 -4.77
CA GLY A 3 18.81 -8.59 -3.33
C GLY A 3 19.07 -10.05 -3.00
N GLU A 4 19.74 -10.32 -1.90
CA GLU A 4 19.93 -11.67 -1.38
C GLU A 4 19.01 -11.89 -0.17
N SER A 5 18.43 -13.09 -0.09
CA SER A 5 17.56 -13.47 1.02
C SER A 5 18.36 -13.55 2.31
N GLY A 6 17.88 -12.90 3.37
CA GLY A 6 18.46 -13.01 4.69
C GLY A 6 18.15 -14.37 5.35
N GLN A 7 18.89 -14.68 6.41
CA GLN A 7 18.66 -15.88 7.23
C GLN A 7 18.15 -15.49 8.61
N ILE A 8 17.10 -16.17 9.04
CA ILE A 8 16.50 -16.00 10.36
C ILE A 8 16.52 -17.35 11.08
N LEU A 9 17.05 -17.37 12.29
CA LEU A 9 16.90 -18.49 13.20
C LEU A 9 15.64 -18.29 14.04
N GLN A 10 14.72 -19.27 13.99
CA GLN A 10 13.51 -19.25 14.79
C GLN A 10 13.48 -20.47 15.73
N THR A 11 13.21 -20.21 17.00
CA THR A 11 12.83 -21.26 17.96
C THR A 11 11.33 -21.26 18.09
N ALA A 12 10.70 -22.40 17.90
CA ALA A 12 9.25 -22.52 17.96
C ALA A 12 8.83 -23.77 18.74
N ASN A 13 7.74 -23.66 19.50
CA ASN A 13 7.01 -24.79 20.06
C ASN A 13 6.07 -25.33 18.99
N VAL A 14 6.26 -26.61 18.64
CA VAL A 14 5.46 -27.28 17.60
C VAL A 14 4.68 -28.42 18.24
N VAL A 15 3.38 -28.44 18.05
CA VAL A 15 2.49 -29.49 18.52
C VAL A 15 2.15 -30.40 17.33
N TYR A 16 2.43 -31.71 17.50
CA TYR A 16 2.09 -32.76 16.54
C TYR A 16 0.93 -33.59 17.07
N ILE A 17 -0.02 -33.91 16.22
CA ILE A 17 -1.09 -34.90 16.48
C ILE A 17 -1.09 -35.87 15.30
N ASP A 18 -0.99 -37.16 15.59
CA ASP A 18 -0.92 -38.25 14.60
C ASP A 18 0.18 -38.03 13.54
N GLY A 19 1.35 -37.52 13.97
CA GLY A 19 2.50 -37.26 13.10
C GLY A 19 2.36 -36.08 12.17
N LYS A 20 1.28 -35.29 12.29
CA LYS A 20 1.08 -34.03 11.52
C LYS A 20 1.21 -32.81 12.43
N GLU A 21 1.90 -31.80 11.94
CA GLU A 21 1.98 -30.51 12.62
C GLU A 21 0.57 -29.89 12.75
N LYS A 22 0.16 -29.60 13.97
CA LYS A 22 -1.15 -29.03 14.30
C LYS A 22 -1.07 -27.52 14.57
N SER A 23 -0.02 -27.10 15.26
CA SER A 23 0.23 -25.70 15.53
C SER A 23 1.72 -25.44 15.73
N ARG A 24 2.14 -24.21 15.41
CA ARG A 24 3.50 -23.73 15.61
C ARG A 24 3.43 -22.33 16.26
N THR A 25 4.12 -22.16 17.38
CA THR A 25 4.25 -20.86 18.05
C THR A 25 5.72 -20.49 18.10
N VAL A 26 6.13 -19.45 17.42
CA VAL A 26 7.51 -18.95 17.47
C VAL A 26 7.73 -18.28 18.82
N THR A 27 8.74 -18.74 19.56
CA THR A 27 9.08 -18.24 20.90
C THR A 27 10.27 -17.29 20.89
N GLU A 28 11.16 -17.42 19.88
CA GLU A 28 12.33 -16.59 19.75
C GLU A 28 12.72 -16.48 18.27
N GLN A 29 13.17 -15.30 17.86
CA GLN A 29 13.62 -15.05 16.51
C GLN A 29 14.92 -14.23 16.53
N THR A 30 15.96 -14.73 15.86
CA THR A 30 17.25 -14.05 15.72
C THR A 30 17.60 -13.94 14.24
N VAL A 31 17.88 -12.74 13.78
CA VAL A 31 18.38 -12.51 12.42
C VAL A 31 19.85 -12.89 12.38
N LEU A 32 20.19 -13.92 11.63
CA LEU A 32 21.58 -14.37 11.45
C LEU A 32 22.29 -13.58 10.34
N GLU A 33 21.58 -13.36 9.23
CA GLU A 33 22.06 -12.54 8.13
C GLU A 33 20.91 -11.64 7.68
N PRO A 34 21.08 -10.30 7.69
CA PRO A 34 20.08 -9.41 7.16
C PRO A 34 19.96 -9.57 5.64
N ALA A 35 18.75 -9.58 5.12
CA ALA A 35 18.53 -9.58 3.67
C ALA A 35 19.19 -8.35 3.04
N THR A 36 19.93 -8.55 1.96
CA THR A 36 20.47 -7.44 1.17
C THR A 36 19.39 -6.87 0.24
N LYS A 37 19.22 -5.56 0.29
CA LYS A 37 18.12 -4.85 -0.38
C LYS A 37 18.24 -4.94 -1.90
N ARG A 38 17.13 -5.25 -2.57
CA ARG A 38 16.94 -4.90 -3.97
C ARG A 38 16.54 -3.42 -4.03
N ILE A 39 17.45 -2.56 -4.52
CA ILE A 39 17.14 -1.14 -4.72
C ILE A 39 16.43 -1.02 -6.07
N VAL A 40 15.14 -0.76 -6.05
CA VAL A 40 14.40 -0.27 -7.22
C VAL A 40 14.39 1.24 -7.11
N ALA A 41 15.34 1.90 -7.78
CA ALA A 41 15.32 3.34 -7.92
C ALA A 41 14.19 3.73 -8.86
N VAL A 42 13.11 4.30 -8.34
CA VAL A 42 12.10 4.99 -9.12
C VAL A 42 12.53 6.45 -9.17
N GLY A 43 13.27 6.81 -10.24
CA GLY A 43 13.84 8.14 -10.37
C GLY A 43 12.87 9.19 -10.87
N THR A 44 12.86 10.33 -10.20
CA THR A 44 12.69 11.66 -10.80
C THR A 44 13.35 12.68 -9.89
N ALA A 45 14.66 12.79 -9.93
CA ALA A 45 15.51 13.96 -9.66
C ALA A 45 16.97 13.51 -9.54
N PRO A 46 17.97 14.38 -9.79
CA PRO A 46 19.35 13.97 -9.70
C PRO A 46 19.71 13.57 -8.27
N ALA A 47 20.31 12.39 -8.13
CA ALA A 47 20.78 11.86 -6.86
C ALA A 47 21.85 12.80 -6.28
N THR A 48 21.51 13.47 -5.21
CA THR A 48 22.46 14.02 -4.26
C THR A 48 22.03 13.56 -2.86
N GLU A 49 22.87 12.70 -2.28
CA GLU A 49 22.86 12.24 -0.90
C GLU A 49 21.73 11.28 -0.52
N GLU A 50 22.05 10.24 0.24
CA GLU A 50 21.18 9.19 0.75
C GLU A 50 19.90 9.81 1.35
N SER A 51 18.80 9.82 0.58
CA SER A 51 17.56 10.38 1.06
C SER A 51 16.90 9.38 2.00
N GLU A 52 16.70 9.81 3.24
CA GLU A 52 15.92 9.12 4.27
C GLU A 52 14.44 8.89 3.86
N ASP A 53 14.06 9.34 2.66
CA ASP A 53 12.67 9.33 2.14
C ASP A 53 12.35 8.14 1.21
N GLN A 54 13.12 7.04 1.26
CA GLN A 54 12.87 5.91 0.37
C GLN A 54 11.85 4.92 0.93
N ILE A 55 10.84 4.59 0.11
CA ILE A 55 9.92 3.49 0.38
C ILE A 55 10.51 2.22 -0.21
N TYR A 56 10.55 1.17 0.59
CA TYR A 56 10.96 -0.16 0.15
C TYR A 56 9.74 -1.09 0.09
N ILE A 57 9.54 -1.76 -1.04
CA ILE A 57 8.47 -2.74 -1.22
C ILE A 57 9.12 -4.12 -1.38
N GLY A 58 8.89 -4.99 -0.39
CA GLY A 58 9.32 -6.38 -0.36
C GLY A 58 8.16 -7.32 -0.66
N ASP A 59 8.41 -8.62 -0.56
CA ASP A 59 7.38 -9.64 -0.72
C ASP A 59 6.54 -9.73 0.57
N GLY A 60 5.30 -9.28 0.50
CA GLY A 60 4.35 -9.24 1.61
C GLY A 60 4.51 -8.04 2.56
N TYR A 61 5.43 -7.11 2.33
CA TYR A 61 5.62 -5.96 3.21
C TYR A 61 6.12 -4.69 2.49
N ILE A 62 5.86 -3.54 3.10
CA ILE A 62 6.32 -2.22 2.66
C ILE A 62 6.98 -1.55 3.86
N VAL A 63 8.19 -1.00 3.67
CA VAL A 63 8.88 -0.19 4.68
C VAL A 63 8.78 1.27 4.29
N LEU A 64 8.17 2.06 5.15
CA LEU A 64 8.06 3.52 4.98
C LEU A 64 9.37 4.22 5.38
N PRO A 65 9.60 5.46 4.93
CA PRO A 65 10.76 6.26 5.34
C PRO A 65 10.89 6.43 6.85
N THR A 66 9.77 6.39 7.56
CA THR A 66 9.72 6.45 9.03
C THR A 66 10.29 5.20 9.72
N GLY A 67 10.56 4.13 8.95
CA GLY A 67 10.91 2.81 9.47
C GLY A 67 9.68 1.94 9.82
N GLU A 68 8.47 2.47 9.69
CA GLU A 68 7.24 1.69 9.87
C GLU A 68 7.14 0.61 8.79
N VAL A 69 6.76 -0.60 9.20
CA VAL A 69 6.57 -1.75 8.31
C VAL A 69 5.08 -2.04 8.19
N LEU A 70 4.57 -1.98 6.97
CA LEU A 70 3.21 -2.35 6.63
C LEU A 70 3.24 -3.73 5.98
N THR A 71 2.36 -4.62 6.41
CA THR A 71 2.16 -5.92 5.75
C THR A 71 0.98 -5.84 4.78
N TYR A 72 1.11 -6.50 3.63
CA TYR A 72 0.01 -6.63 2.69
C TYR A 72 -0.28 -8.11 2.39
N THR A 73 -1.54 -8.41 2.10
CA THR A 73 -2.02 -9.78 1.87
C THR A 73 -1.94 -10.18 0.41
N HIS A 74 -2.20 -9.24 -0.49
CA HIS A 74 -2.16 -9.41 -1.94
C HIS A 74 -2.06 -8.08 -2.63
N THR A 75 -1.85 -8.13 -3.93
CA THR A 75 -1.84 -6.95 -4.81
C THR A 75 -2.79 -7.15 -5.97
N ASP A 76 -3.34 -6.05 -6.47
CA ASP A 76 -4.10 -6.05 -7.71
C ASP A 76 -3.86 -4.76 -8.49
N ARG A 77 -4.25 -4.75 -9.76
CA ARG A 77 -3.99 -3.69 -10.71
C ARG A 77 -5.25 -2.89 -11.00
N PHE A 78 -5.20 -1.58 -10.76
CA PHE A 78 -6.32 -0.67 -10.96
C PHE A 78 -5.97 0.48 -11.88
N TYR A 79 -6.95 0.96 -12.63
CA TYR A 79 -6.83 2.19 -13.39
C TYR A 79 -7.30 3.35 -12.53
N ALA A 80 -6.38 4.24 -12.17
CA ALA A 80 -6.61 5.34 -11.25
C ALA A 80 -6.72 6.68 -11.97
N THR A 81 -7.67 7.49 -11.53
CA THR A 81 -7.83 8.91 -11.79
C THR A 81 -7.65 9.70 -10.50
N ALA A 82 -7.77 11.00 -10.54
CA ALA A 82 -7.69 11.84 -9.35
C ALA A 82 -8.78 12.92 -9.39
N TYR A 83 -9.33 13.21 -8.22
CA TYR A 83 -10.38 14.20 -8.03
C TYR A 83 -10.07 15.18 -6.87
N THR A 84 -10.81 16.25 -6.82
CA THR A 84 -10.80 17.22 -5.72
C THR A 84 -12.21 17.44 -5.19
N HIS A 85 -12.32 17.92 -3.96
CA HIS A 85 -13.61 18.30 -3.38
C HIS A 85 -14.30 19.48 -4.12
N ASN A 86 -13.58 20.16 -5.02
CA ASN A 86 -14.10 21.26 -5.84
C ASN A 86 -14.59 20.81 -7.23
N ASP A 87 -14.46 19.54 -7.57
CA ASP A 87 -14.96 19.02 -8.84
C ASP A 87 -16.48 18.94 -8.81
N GLU A 88 -17.11 19.00 -9.99
CA GLU A 88 -18.55 18.95 -10.10
C GLU A 88 -19.11 17.64 -9.50
N GLY A 89 -20.06 17.78 -8.58
CA GLY A 89 -20.66 16.65 -7.87
C GLY A 89 -19.87 16.13 -6.68
N CYS A 90 -18.65 16.68 -6.43
CA CYS A 90 -17.83 16.37 -5.26
C CYS A 90 -18.08 17.37 -4.12
N ASN A 91 -17.72 16.97 -2.92
CA ASN A 91 -17.76 17.82 -1.73
C ASN A 91 -16.74 17.31 -0.70
N MET A 92 -16.74 17.89 0.51
CA MET A 92 -15.81 17.53 1.58
C MET A 92 -16.19 16.24 2.34
N ILE A 93 -17.35 15.64 2.07
CA ILE A 93 -17.84 14.46 2.81
C ILE A 93 -17.85 13.26 1.87
N THR A 94 -17.22 12.19 2.30
CA THR A 94 -17.14 10.92 1.58
C THR A 94 -18.45 10.11 1.67
N ALA A 95 -18.57 9.06 0.89
CA ALA A 95 -19.70 8.13 0.96
C ALA A 95 -19.81 7.43 2.33
N THR A 96 -18.73 7.31 3.08
CA THR A 96 -18.72 6.76 4.44
C THR A 96 -19.00 7.79 5.52
N GLY A 97 -19.16 9.07 5.15
CA GLY A 97 -19.41 10.17 6.07
C GLY A 97 -18.17 10.79 6.72
N THR A 98 -16.99 10.38 6.31
CA THR A 98 -15.72 11.00 6.73
C THR A 98 -15.44 12.28 5.92
N THR A 99 -14.55 13.14 6.42
CA THR A 99 -14.07 14.29 5.66
C THR A 99 -12.93 13.84 4.74
N VAL A 100 -12.97 14.23 3.46
CA VAL A 100 -11.91 13.90 2.52
C VAL A 100 -10.55 14.41 2.98
N HIS A 101 -9.53 13.58 2.82
CA HIS A 101 -8.14 13.88 3.21
C HIS A 101 -7.18 13.16 2.27
N TRP A 102 -5.89 13.48 2.33
CA TRP A 102 -4.89 12.70 1.59
C TRP A 102 -4.93 11.24 2.03
N GLY A 103 -5.15 10.33 1.08
CA GLY A 103 -5.38 8.90 1.35
C GLY A 103 -6.82 8.46 1.20
N THR A 104 -7.81 9.38 1.11
CA THR A 104 -9.17 9.01 0.72
C THR A 104 -9.20 8.54 -0.73
N VAL A 105 -9.82 7.39 -0.97
CA VAL A 105 -9.97 6.78 -2.31
C VAL A 105 -11.43 6.44 -2.57
N ALA A 106 -11.93 6.90 -3.73
CA ALA A 106 -13.20 6.43 -4.25
C ALA A 106 -12.99 5.12 -5.01
N VAL A 107 -13.84 4.16 -4.71
CA VAL A 107 -13.78 2.78 -5.20
C VAL A 107 -15.15 2.30 -5.68
N ASP A 108 -15.17 1.15 -6.35
CA ASP A 108 -16.35 0.31 -6.47
C ASP A 108 -16.50 -0.54 -5.21
N PRO A 109 -17.51 -0.31 -4.34
CA PRO A 109 -17.64 -1.05 -3.09
C PRO A 109 -17.96 -2.54 -3.27
N ASP A 110 -18.38 -2.95 -4.45
CA ASP A 110 -18.58 -4.37 -4.79
C ASP A 110 -17.23 -5.07 -5.09
N VAL A 111 -16.17 -4.30 -5.37
CA VAL A 111 -14.81 -4.80 -5.63
C VAL A 111 -13.90 -4.57 -4.42
N ILE A 112 -13.92 -3.36 -3.87
CA ILE A 112 -13.14 -2.98 -2.68
C ILE A 112 -14.12 -2.47 -1.60
N PRO A 113 -14.38 -3.25 -0.55
CA PRO A 113 -15.27 -2.82 0.53
C PRO A 113 -14.77 -1.54 1.21
N TYR A 114 -15.69 -0.68 1.65
CA TYR A 114 -15.34 0.49 2.43
C TYR A 114 -14.59 0.13 3.71
N GLY A 115 -13.64 0.98 4.09
CA GLY A 115 -12.73 0.74 5.20
C GLY A 115 -11.49 -0.07 4.85
N THR A 116 -11.42 -0.64 3.63
CA THR A 116 -10.22 -1.37 3.19
C THR A 116 -9.02 -0.42 3.17
N ARG A 117 -7.96 -0.81 3.88
CA ARG A 117 -6.69 -0.10 3.90
C ARG A 117 -5.80 -0.59 2.77
N MET A 118 -5.16 0.35 2.10
CA MET A 118 -4.37 0.09 0.91
C MET A 118 -3.10 0.93 0.91
N PHE A 119 -2.13 0.51 0.11
CA PHE A 119 -1.01 1.35 -0.29
C PHE A 119 -0.96 1.38 -1.81
N VAL A 120 -1.00 2.58 -2.40
CA VAL A 120 -1.17 2.75 -3.85
C VAL A 120 0.09 3.32 -4.47
N VAL A 121 0.59 2.63 -5.49
CA VAL A 121 1.77 3.05 -6.28
C VAL A 121 1.45 2.92 -7.76
N SER A 122 1.69 3.96 -8.54
CA SER A 122 1.53 3.87 -9.99
C SER A 122 2.68 3.09 -10.65
N GLU A 123 2.43 2.50 -11.82
CA GLU A 123 3.43 1.74 -12.56
C GLU A 123 4.61 2.60 -13.04
N ASP A 124 4.41 3.90 -13.21
CA ASP A 124 5.45 4.87 -13.53
C ASP A 124 6.14 5.45 -12.29
N GLY A 125 5.84 4.91 -11.11
CA GLY A 125 6.56 5.16 -9.87
C GLY A 125 6.04 6.30 -9.00
N TYR A 126 4.88 6.89 -9.32
CA TYR A 126 4.27 7.85 -8.42
C TYR A 126 3.69 7.11 -7.20
N VAL A 127 4.14 7.46 -6.02
CA VAL A 127 3.63 6.90 -4.77
C VAL A 127 2.53 7.81 -4.23
N TYR A 128 1.29 7.32 -4.28
CA TYR A 128 0.18 7.96 -3.57
C TYR A 128 0.23 7.61 -2.08
N GLY A 129 0.58 6.37 -1.77
CA GLY A 129 0.86 5.92 -0.41
C GLY A 129 -0.33 5.30 0.31
N LEU A 130 -0.31 5.43 1.64
CA LEU A 130 -1.35 4.93 2.53
C LEU A 130 -2.71 5.52 2.18
N SER A 131 -3.70 4.65 2.07
CA SER A 131 -5.02 4.99 1.56
C SER A 131 -6.10 4.14 2.22
N THR A 132 -7.31 4.67 2.23
CA THR A 132 -8.50 3.96 2.71
C THR A 132 -9.63 4.13 1.71
N ALA A 133 -10.36 3.06 1.44
CA ALA A 133 -11.58 3.07 0.64
C ALA A 133 -12.71 3.73 1.45
N GLU A 134 -13.00 4.99 1.17
CA GLU A 134 -13.97 5.78 1.93
C GLU A 134 -15.04 6.41 1.05
N ASP A 135 -14.80 6.46 -0.25
CA ASP A 135 -15.69 7.16 -1.17
C ASP A 135 -16.09 6.28 -2.35
N CYS A 136 -17.03 6.76 -3.13
CA CYS A 136 -17.47 6.13 -4.38
C CYS A 136 -17.82 7.20 -5.40
N GLY A 137 -17.95 6.77 -6.65
CA GLY A 137 -18.40 7.63 -7.74
C GLY A 137 -19.10 6.84 -8.82
N GLY A 138 -20.12 7.42 -9.46
CA GLY A 138 -20.88 6.73 -10.50
C GLY A 138 -20.04 6.24 -11.69
N ALA A 139 -18.87 6.84 -11.92
CA ALA A 139 -17.94 6.44 -12.96
C ALA A 139 -16.83 5.48 -12.44
N ILE A 140 -16.78 5.23 -11.13
CA ILE A 140 -15.76 4.39 -10.48
C ILE A 140 -16.36 3.02 -10.28
N GLN A 141 -16.21 2.16 -11.29
CA GLN A 141 -16.75 0.81 -11.30
C GLN A 141 -15.69 -0.21 -11.69
N GLY A 142 -15.77 -1.40 -11.08
CA GLY A 142 -14.81 -2.48 -11.29
C GLY A 142 -13.41 -2.10 -10.79
N HIS A 143 -12.39 -2.39 -11.58
CA HIS A 143 -10.97 -2.10 -11.25
C HIS A 143 -10.59 -0.65 -11.57
N ARG A 144 -11.36 0.30 -11.02
CA ARG A 144 -11.09 1.73 -11.12
C ARG A 144 -10.99 2.34 -9.74
N LEU A 145 -10.10 3.33 -9.61
CA LEU A 145 -9.94 4.16 -8.42
C LEU A 145 -10.04 5.63 -8.79
N ASP A 146 -10.46 6.44 -7.85
CA ASP A 146 -10.31 7.89 -7.93
C ASP A 146 -9.67 8.41 -6.64
N LEU A 147 -8.48 8.97 -6.78
CA LEU A 147 -7.63 9.34 -5.66
C LEU A 147 -7.87 10.79 -5.28
N TYR A 148 -8.25 11.04 -4.04
CA TYR A 148 -8.44 12.43 -3.59
C TYR A 148 -7.13 13.21 -3.61
N MET A 149 -7.19 14.41 -4.17
CA MET A 149 -6.11 15.38 -4.19
C MET A 149 -6.59 16.71 -3.60
N PRO A 150 -5.80 17.37 -2.74
CA PRO A 150 -6.24 18.61 -2.10
C PRO A 150 -6.34 19.80 -3.07
N THR A 151 -5.77 19.70 -4.27
CA THR A 151 -5.80 20.79 -5.27
C THR A 151 -5.95 20.22 -6.69
N HIS A 152 -6.61 21.00 -7.57
CA HIS A 152 -6.70 20.69 -9.01
C HIS A 152 -5.33 20.49 -9.67
N MET A 153 -4.32 21.25 -9.26
CA MET A 153 -2.97 21.12 -9.81
C MET A 153 -2.40 19.72 -9.53
N LYS A 154 -2.56 19.21 -8.30
CA LYS A 154 -2.11 17.85 -7.96
C LYS A 154 -2.90 16.78 -8.71
N ALA A 155 -4.22 16.94 -8.82
CA ALA A 155 -5.05 16.03 -9.61
C ALA A 155 -4.67 16.04 -11.09
N TYR A 156 -4.40 17.22 -11.65
CA TYR A 156 -3.94 17.35 -13.02
C TYR A 156 -2.59 16.68 -13.26
N TYR A 157 -1.62 16.84 -12.36
CA TYR A 157 -0.31 16.18 -12.45
C TYR A 157 -0.41 14.66 -12.29
N PHE A 158 -1.30 14.20 -11.44
CA PHE A 158 -1.54 12.77 -11.34
C PHE A 158 -2.14 12.23 -12.65
N GLY A 159 -3.14 12.92 -13.20
CA GLY A 159 -3.80 12.55 -14.45
C GLY A 159 -4.48 11.19 -14.36
N ARG A 160 -4.07 10.27 -15.25
CA ARG A 160 -4.64 8.91 -15.33
C ARG A 160 -3.49 7.91 -15.42
N ARG A 161 -3.48 6.91 -14.51
CA ARG A 161 -2.37 5.96 -14.40
C ARG A 161 -2.88 4.56 -14.08
N TRP A 162 -2.14 3.57 -14.53
CA TRP A 162 -2.23 2.24 -13.96
C TRP A 162 -1.47 2.21 -12.64
N CYS A 163 -2.10 1.64 -11.62
CA CYS A 163 -1.54 1.54 -10.27
C CYS A 163 -1.56 0.10 -9.79
N THR A 164 -0.55 -0.27 -9.04
CA THR A 164 -0.56 -1.45 -8.19
C THR A 164 -1.11 -1.03 -6.82
N VAL A 165 -2.12 -1.72 -6.38
CA VAL A 165 -2.73 -1.57 -5.07
C VAL A 165 -2.27 -2.72 -4.19
N TYR A 166 -1.66 -2.40 -3.07
CA TYR A 166 -1.25 -3.34 -2.03
C TYR A 166 -2.32 -3.33 -0.94
N PHE A 167 -3.05 -4.42 -0.78
CA PHE A 167 -4.10 -4.53 0.21
C PHE A 167 -3.47 -4.86 1.56
N LEU A 168 -3.55 -3.91 2.49
CA LEU A 168 -2.91 -4.04 3.78
C LEU A 168 -3.71 -5.02 4.66
N GLY A 169 -3.00 -5.90 5.35
CA GLY A 169 -3.58 -6.75 6.40
C GLY A 169 -4.14 -5.90 7.54
N GLU A 170 -5.05 -6.46 8.32
CA GLU A 170 -5.41 -5.86 9.60
C GLU A 170 -4.15 -5.80 10.45
N SER A 171 -3.85 -4.62 11.00
CA SER A 171 -2.77 -4.49 11.98
C SER A 171 -3.24 -5.16 13.25
N ASP A 172 -2.63 -6.29 13.60
CA ASP A 172 -2.77 -6.89 14.94
C ASP A 172 -2.15 -5.92 15.97
N TRP A 173 -2.99 -5.03 16.53
CA TRP A 173 -2.71 -4.21 17.69
C TRP A 173 -3.67 -4.56 18.82
#